data_dd5712ef79bf34c5bdd73eb478ef17fe
#
_entry.id   dd5712ef79bf34c5bdd73eb478ef17fe
#
_cell.length_a   1.000
_cell.length_b   1.000
_cell.length_c   1.000
_cell.angle_alpha   90.00
_cell.angle_beta   90.00
_cell.angle_gamma   90.00
#
_symmetry.space_group_name_H-M   'P 1'
#
loop_
_entity.id
_entity.type
_entity.pdbx_description
1 polymer ?
#
loop_
_entity_poly.entity_id
_entity_poly.type
_entity_poly.pdbx_seq_one_letter_code
_entity_poly.pdbx_strand_id
1 'polypeptide(L)'
;MSLKTKQSLSINNKLAMTQQIQLAIKLLQLNSIDLQKEIEDKILENPFLENENSSEHTEVSSEVPVVSMSNQINADDSNQDVYEQLPSSHQSLHEYLMWQINLSSMSKQDQFIAYNIIDYINDDGFLTESVEDLFILLKKNIETTFQEIFAVLHKIQHLDPIGVGATSLKDCLLIQLNHFHKDNKFFSIAKDMINKLEDDIKVSMLSYDSFVSDFEKNHEARNIVKSLNPKPGNIISDSLHQEHITPDIIVVKRDAKWVVELNPSINPRIRINKAYKELMETIKNKDDKEYVKNNLQEAKFFLKALNNRNITILKTAKLIFQKQVEFLNQGDVAMKPLSLKDIAQEIKMHESTISRCTNNKYVQTPRGTYEMKYFFSSEISTEHGKMISSTAIKSMISKIISNE
;
A
#
# COMPACT_ATOMS: atom_id res chain seq x y z
N MET A 1 -2.63 -7.30 -60.97
CA MET A 1 -1.81 -6.69 -59.89
C MET A 1 -2.61 -5.86 -58.86
N SER A 2 -3.85 -5.43 -59.12
CA SER A 2 -4.62 -4.55 -58.22
C SER A 2 -5.26 -5.26 -56.99
N LEU A 3 -5.49 -6.56 -57.06
CA LEU A 3 -6.13 -7.33 -55.98
C LEU A 3 -5.21 -7.64 -54.79
N LYS A 4 -3.89 -7.80 -55.03
CA LYS A 4 -2.91 -8.05 -53.94
C LYS A 4 -2.64 -6.81 -53.08
N THR A 5 -2.63 -5.62 -53.68
CA THR A 5 -2.42 -4.36 -52.95
C THR A 5 -3.63 -3.97 -52.08
N LYS A 6 -4.87 -4.28 -52.51
CA LYS A 6 -6.08 -4.05 -51.69
C LYS A 6 -6.14 -4.98 -50.46
N GLN A 7 -5.70 -6.24 -50.58
CA GLN A 7 -5.66 -7.17 -49.46
C GLN A 7 -4.60 -6.82 -48.42
N SER A 8 -3.42 -6.34 -48.84
CA SER A 8 -2.37 -5.95 -47.88
C SER A 8 -2.75 -4.66 -47.11
N LEU A 9 -3.39 -3.70 -47.77
CA LEU A 9 -3.90 -2.50 -47.10
C LEU A 9 -5.01 -2.81 -46.07
N SER A 10 -5.90 -3.76 -46.39
CA SER A 10 -6.96 -4.15 -45.44
C SER A 10 -6.44 -4.93 -44.23
N ILE A 11 -5.39 -5.70 -44.40
CA ILE A 11 -4.75 -6.45 -43.30
C ILE A 11 -4.01 -5.49 -42.37
N ASN A 12 -3.26 -4.54 -42.88
CA ASN A 12 -2.58 -3.52 -42.08
C ASN A 12 -3.55 -2.63 -41.29
N ASN A 13 -4.66 -2.21 -41.89
CA ASN A 13 -5.67 -1.46 -41.14
C ASN A 13 -6.37 -2.26 -40.05
N LYS A 14 -6.60 -3.55 -40.27
CA LYS A 14 -7.16 -4.42 -39.22
C LYS A 14 -6.18 -4.66 -38.07
N LEU A 15 -4.90 -4.83 -38.35
CA LEU A 15 -3.85 -4.97 -37.33
C LEU A 15 -3.65 -3.68 -36.52
N ALA A 16 -3.66 -2.52 -37.16
CA ALA A 16 -3.55 -1.23 -36.50
C ALA A 16 -4.77 -0.96 -35.59
N MET A 17 -6.00 -1.30 -36.03
CA MET A 17 -7.20 -1.20 -35.20
C MET A 17 -7.14 -2.14 -33.99
N THR A 18 -6.60 -3.34 -34.12
CA THR A 18 -6.48 -4.27 -32.99
C THR A 18 -5.49 -3.81 -31.93
N GLN A 19 -4.35 -3.25 -32.29
CA GLN A 19 -3.38 -2.68 -31.35
C GLN A 19 -3.96 -1.49 -30.56
N GLN A 20 -4.68 -0.60 -31.25
CA GLN A 20 -5.34 0.55 -30.61
C GLN A 20 -6.43 0.11 -29.62
N ILE A 21 -7.23 -0.87 -29.98
CA ILE A 21 -8.26 -1.42 -29.10
C ILE A 21 -7.61 -2.13 -27.89
N GLN A 22 -6.54 -2.87 -28.11
CA GLN A 22 -5.79 -3.54 -27.01
C GLN A 22 -5.22 -2.52 -26.03
N LEU A 23 -4.62 -1.42 -26.50
CA LEU A 23 -4.14 -0.35 -25.65
C LEU A 23 -5.27 0.29 -24.82
N ALA A 24 -6.41 0.61 -25.46
CA ALA A 24 -7.54 1.17 -24.75
C ALA A 24 -8.09 0.23 -23.67
N ILE A 25 -8.14 -1.08 -23.94
CA ILE A 25 -8.55 -2.09 -22.97
C ILE A 25 -7.52 -2.22 -21.84
N LYS A 26 -6.22 -2.21 -22.16
CA LYS A 26 -5.13 -2.22 -21.15
C LYS A 26 -5.28 -1.03 -20.21
N LEU A 27 -5.42 0.19 -20.75
CA LEU A 27 -5.57 1.40 -19.95
C LEU A 27 -6.80 1.37 -19.03
N LEU A 28 -7.91 0.72 -19.40
CA LEU A 28 -9.08 0.57 -18.55
C LEU A 28 -8.81 -0.32 -17.31
N GLN A 29 -7.92 -1.30 -17.46
CA GLN A 29 -7.61 -2.27 -16.39
C GLN A 29 -6.60 -1.75 -15.37
N LEU A 30 -5.67 -0.87 -15.80
CA LEU A 30 -4.59 -0.37 -14.95
C LEU A 30 -5.14 0.38 -13.72
N ASN A 31 -4.56 0.11 -12.55
CA ASN A 31 -4.76 0.91 -11.34
C ASN A 31 -4.09 2.30 -11.47
N SER A 32 -4.18 3.15 -10.47
CA SER A 32 -3.62 4.51 -10.50
C SER A 32 -2.08 4.52 -10.63
N ILE A 33 -1.40 3.62 -9.92
CA ILE A 33 0.07 3.53 -9.90
C ILE A 33 0.60 3.01 -11.24
N ASP A 34 0.02 1.92 -11.74
CA ASP A 34 0.42 1.35 -13.02
C ASP A 34 0.10 2.29 -14.19
N LEU A 35 -0.99 3.06 -14.07
CA LEU A 35 -1.32 4.08 -15.05
C LEU A 35 -0.26 5.19 -15.10
N GLN A 36 0.22 5.66 -13.95
CA GLN A 36 1.28 6.66 -13.90
C GLN A 36 2.55 6.16 -14.56
N LYS A 37 2.97 4.92 -14.28
CA LYS A 37 4.12 4.29 -14.95
C LYS A 37 3.94 4.20 -16.47
N GLU A 38 2.78 3.73 -16.94
CA GLU A 38 2.50 3.62 -18.38
C GLU A 38 2.52 5.00 -19.07
N ILE A 39 2.09 6.04 -18.35
CA ILE A 39 2.13 7.43 -18.85
C ILE A 39 3.56 7.93 -18.92
N GLU A 40 4.37 7.71 -17.90
CA GLU A 40 5.79 8.08 -17.87
C GLU A 40 6.55 7.39 -19.01
N ASP A 41 6.33 6.09 -19.21
CA ASP A 41 6.91 5.32 -20.30
C ASP A 41 6.52 5.90 -21.66
N LYS A 42 5.24 6.27 -21.84
CA LYS A 42 4.76 6.86 -23.08
C LYS A 42 5.27 8.29 -23.33
N ILE A 43 5.51 9.07 -22.29
CA ILE A 43 6.15 10.40 -22.42
C ILE A 43 7.62 10.24 -22.83
N LEU A 44 8.33 9.25 -22.31
CA LEU A 44 9.72 8.95 -22.70
C LEU A 44 9.82 8.45 -24.15
N GLU A 45 8.88 7.61 -24.59
CA GLU A 45 8.86 7.07 -25.96
C GLU A 45 8.44 8.10 -27.02
N ASN A 46 7.54 9.03 -26.68
CA ASN A 46 6.92 9.93 -27.64
C ASN A 46 7.17 11.42 -27.29
N PRO A 47 8.05 12.11 -28.01
CA PRO A 47 8.43 13.50 -27.72
C PRO A 47 7.28 14.52 -27.89
N PHE A 48 6.13 14.12 -28.47
CA PHE A 48 4.95 14.98 -28.58
C PHE A 48 4.10 15.06 -27.33
N LEU A 49 4.33 14.17 -26.36
CA LEU A 49 3.62 14.17 -25.08
C LEU A 49 4.42 14.94 -24.03
N GLU A 50 3.77 15.84 -23.33
CA GLU A 50 4.35 16.55 -22.18
C GLU A 50 3.37 16.58 -21.02
N ASN A 51 3.92 16.59 -19.80
CA ASN A 51 3.14 16.74 -18.60
C ASN A 51 2.93 18.24 -18.31
N GLU A 52 1.70 18.67 -18.11
CA GLU A 52 1.36 20.09 -17.87
C GLU A 52 1.96 20.60 -16.54
N ASN A 53 2.16 19.71 -15.59
CA ASN A 53 2.74 20.04 -14.29
C ASN A 53 4.26 20.37 -14.35
N SER A 54 4.96 19.97 -15.44
CA SER A 54 6.40 20.26 -15.58
C SER A 54 6.70 21.67 -16.11
N SER A 55 5.70 22.40 -16.59
CA SER A 55 5.90 23.74 -17.17
C SER A 55 5.80 24.89 -16.16
N GLU A 56 5.42 24.64 -14.91
CA GLU A 56 5.44 25.66 -13.84
C GLU A 56 6.73 25.69 -12.99
N HIS A 57 7.68 24.77 -13.27
CA HIS A 57 8.94 24.70 -12.52
C HIS A 57 10.22 24.92 -13.38
N THR A 58 10.14 25.72 -14.44
CA THR A 58 11.34 26.17 -15.16
C THR A 58 11.69 27.60 -14.79
N GLU A 59 12.04 27.82 -13.55
CA GLU A 59 12.94 28.86 -13.05
C GLU A 59 13.08 28.77 -11.53
N VAL A 60 13.66 27.68 -11.02
CA VAL A 60 14.32 27.74 -9.72
C VAL A 60 15.63 26.98 -9.84
N SER A 61 16.70 27.76 -9.89
CA SER A 61 18.08 27.42 -9.73
C SER A 61 18.28 26.26 -8.73
N SER A 62 19.19 25.37 -9.11
CA SER A 62 19.82 24.37 -8.25
C SER A 62 20.46 25.03 -7.03
N GLU A 63 19.69 25.31 -6.00
CA GLU A 63 20.19 25.57 -4.66
C GLU A 63 19.48 24.60 -3.70
N VAL A 64 20.26 23.64 -3.24
CA VAL A 64 19.94 22.80 -2.09
C VAL A 64 19.62 23.76 -0.93
N PRO A 65 18.45 23.71 -0.29
CA PRO A 65 18.20 24.52 0.88
C PRO A 65 19.04 23.97 2.03
N VAL A 66 20.20 24.58 2.23
CA VAL A 66 20.92 24.50 3.51
C VAL A 66 20.05 25.23 4.51
N VAL A 67 19.39 24.49 5.39
CA VAL A 67 18.65 25.03 6.52
C VAL A 67 19.66 25.71 7.46
N SER A 68 19.88 26.99 7.25
CA SER A 68 20.58 27.84 8.22
C SER A 68 19.59 28.13 9.35
N MET A 69 19.78 27.47 10.49
CA MET A 69 19.17 27.87 11.75
C MET A 69 19.69 29.26 12.14
N SER A 70 18.95 30.29 11.83
CA SER A 70 19.10 31.59 12.53
C SER A 70 17.80 31.88 13.27
N ASN A 71 17.93 31.85 14.60
CA ASN A 71 16.91 32.27 15.57
C ASN A 71 16.39 33.69 15.25
N GLN A 72 15.11 33.79 14.92
CA GLN A 72 14.33 34.98 15.34
C GLN A 72 12.95 34.48 15.79
N ILE A 73 12.81 34.45 17.10
CA ILE A 73 11.54 34.18 17.80
C ILE A 73 10.69 35.45 17.64
N ASN A 74 9.65 35.35 16.81
CA ASN A 74 8.49 36.23 16.94
C ASN A 74 7.29 35.34 17.27
N ALA A 75 6.84 35.46 18.48
CA ALA A 75 5.65 34.82 19.00
C ALA A 75 4.42 35.42 18.30
N ASP A 76 3.78 34.63 17.46
CA ASP A 76 2.38 34.81 17.11
C ASP A 76 1.71 33.40 16.98
N ASP A 77 0.60 33.30 17.68
CA ASP A 77 -0.05 32.11 18.24
C ASP A 77 -0.93 31.37 17.21
N SER A 78 -0.40 31.08 16.00
CA SER A 78 -1.15 30.39 14.95
C SER A 78 -0.42 29.21 14.22
N ASN A 79 0.70 28.73 14.76
CA ASN A 79 1.53 27.69 14.12
C ASN A 79 1.48 26.30 14.78
N GLN A 80 0.49 25.99 15.63
CA GLN A 80 0.38 24.66 16.23
C GLN A 80 -0.06 23.57 15.22
N ASP A 81 -0.79 23.94 14.16
CA ASP A 81 -1.35 22.94 13.23
C ASP A 81 -0.37 22.44 12.16
N VAL A 82 0.81 23.08 11.99
CA VAL A 82 1.77 22.70 10.93
C VAL A 82 2.65 21.51 11.35
N TYR A 83 2.92 21.34 12.64
CA TYR A 83 3.74 20.24 13.14
C TYR A 83 2.98 18.92 13.23
N GLU A 84 1.64 18.94 13.29
CA GLU A 84 0.80 17.74 13.26
C GLU A 84 0.66 17.13 11.86
N GLN A 85 1.02 17.86 10.79
CA GLN A 85 0.94 17.41 9.40
C GLN A 85 2.25 16.82 8.84
N LEU A 86 3.33 16.83 9.62
CA LEU A 86 4.53 16.08 9.23
C LEU A 86 4.19 14.59 9.34
N PRO A 87 4.28 13.81 8.24
CA PRO A 87 4.13 12.38 8.34
C PRO A 87 5.16 11.91 9.36
N SER A 88 4.69 11.26 10.44
CA SER A 88 5.57 10.58 11.36
C SER A 88 6.48 9.68 10.52
N SER A 89 7.78 9.93 10.55
CA SER A 89 8.75 9.07 9.86
C SER A 89 8.56 7.68 10.47
N HIS A 90 7.93 6.79 9.72
CA HIS A 90 7.75 5.42 10.12
C HIS A 90 9.13 4.78 10.19
N GLN A 91 9.67 4.66 11.39
CA GLN A 91 10.96 4.01 11.60
C GLN A 91 10.74 2.51 11.50
N SER A 92 11.50 1.84 10.64
CA SER A 92 11.55 0.38 10.61
C SER A 92 12.17 -0.14 11.92
N LEU A 93 11.88 -1.41 12.30
CA LEU A 93 12.52 -2.03 13.45
C LEU A 93 14.05 -1.89 13.39
N HIS A 94 14.62 -2.06 12.20
CA HIS A 94 16.06 -1.88 11.92
C HIS A 94 16.54 -0.47 12.26
N GLU A 95 15.88 0.56 11.74
CA GLU A 95 16.25 1.95 11.99
C GLU A 95 16.12 2.31 13.47
N TYR A 96 15.09 1.81 14.12
CA TYR A 96 14.86 2.05 15.54
C TYR A 96 15.95 1.41 16.42
N LEU A 97 16.34 0.17 16.14
CA LEU A 97 17.44 -0.50 16.86
C LEU A 97 18.79 0.18 16.58
N MET A 98 19.07 0.56 15.33
CA MET A 98 20.27 1.32 14.97
C MET A 98 20.34 2.66 15.70
N TRP A 99 19.23 3.37 15.80
CA TRP A 99 19.15 4.61 16.55
C TRP A 99 19.48 4.41 18.05
N GLN A 100 18.93 3.37 18.68
CA GLN A 100 19.23 3.04 20.09
C GLN A 100 20.72 2.69 20.29
N ILE A 101 21.31 1.94 19.37
CA ILE A 101 22.76 1.60 19.44
C ILE A 101 23.61 2.87 19.32
N ASN A 102 23.26 3.80 18.45
CA ASN A 102 23.96 5.07 18.30
C ASN A 102 23.90 5.93 19.57
N LEU A 103 22.80 5.85 20.32
CA LEU A 103 22.66 6.53 21.60
C LEU A 103 23.41 5.82 22.75
N SER A 104 23.66 4.52 22.60
CA SER A 104 24.36 3.75 23.64
C SER A 104 25.85 4.01 23.63
N SER A 105 26.48 4.02 24.81
CA SER A 105 27.94 4.13 24.95
C SER A 105 28.62 2.80 24.63
N MET A 106 28.77 2.50 23.34
CA MET A 106 29.48 1.31 22.83
C MET A 106 30.80 1.67 22.18
N SER A 107 31.78 0.75 22.20
CA SER A 107 33.00 0.91 21.38
C SER A 107 32.66 0.89 19.89
N LYS A 108 33.46 1.50 19.04
CA LYS A 108 33.24 1.48 17.58
C LYS A 108 33.24 0.05 17.01
N GLN A 109 34.00 -0.85 17.62
CA GLN A 109 34.07 -2.26 17.25
C GLN A 109 32.74 -2.97 17.63
N ASP A 110 32.23 -2.74 18.84
CA ASP A 110 30.94 -3.30 19.28
C ASP A 110 29.77 -2.75 18.45
N GLN A 111 29.80 -1.45 18.08
CA GLN A 111 28.79 -0.86 17.21
C GLN A 111 28.77 -1.53 15.83
N PHE A 112 29.94 -1.80 15.26
CA PHE A 112 30.04 -2.50 13.99
C PHE A 112 29.49 -3.93 14.07
N ILE A 113 29.80 -4.65 15.15
CA ILE A 113 29.24 -6.00 15.42
C ILE A 113 27.72 -5.90 15.56
N ALA A 114 27.21 -4.91 16.30
CA ALA A 114 25.79 -4.71 16.52
C ALA A 114 25.03 -4.42 15.22
N TYR A 115 25.55 -3.57 14.33
CA TYR A 115 24.92 -3.31 13.04
C TYR A 115 24.80 -4.59 12.20
N ASN A 116 25.88 -5.39 12.14
CA ASN A 116 25.80 -6.65 11.42
C ASN A 116 24.80 -7.64 12.05
N ILE A 117 24.67 -7.68 13.37
CA ILE A 117 23.66 -8.54 14.02
C ILE A 117 22.25 -8.06 13.69
N ILE A 118 21.99 -6.74 13.69
CA ILE A 118 20.68 -6.17 13.38
C ILE A 118 20.26 -6.52 11.96
N ASP A 119 21.15 -6.52 10.98
CA ASP A 119 20.87 -6.89 9.59
C ASP A 119 20.33 -8.33 9.45
N TYR A 120 20.59 -9.20 10.43
CA TYR A 120 20.07 -10.56 10.48
C TYR A 120 18.84 -10.73 11.38
N ILE A 121 18.25 -9.65 11.88
CA ILE A 121 16.99 -9.69 12.64
C ILE A 121 15.83 -9.51 11.66
N ASN A 122 14.84 -10.42 11.72
CA ASN A 122 13.64 -10.32 10.91
C ASN A 122 12.61 -9.32 11.50
N ASP A 123 11.55 -9.00 10.74
CA ASP A 123 10.49 -8.07 11.17
C ASP A 123 9.74 -8.55 12.44
N ASP A 124 9.69 -9.86 12.70
CA ASP A 124 9.13 -10.44 13.94
C ASP A 124 10.03 -10.21 15.17
N GLY A 125 11.30 -9.83 14.97
CA GLY A 125 12.29 -9.57 16.01
C GLY A 125 13.20 -10.76 16.34
N PHE A 126 13.22 -11.82 15.54
CA PHE A 126 14.08 -13.00 15.74
C PHE A 126 15.34 -12.97 14.89
N LEU A 127 16.40 -13.58 15.40
CA LEU A 127 17.64 -13.78 14.66
C LEU A 127 17.41 -14.89 13.61
N THR A 128 17.74 -14.61 12.34
CA THR A 128 17.58 -15.56 11.23
C THR A 128 18.71 -16.57 11.14
N GLU A 129 19.91 -16.16 11.53
CA GLU A 129 21.12 -16.97 11.47
C GLU A 129 21.58 -17.40 12.88
N SER A 130 22.32 -18.51 12.96
CA SER A 130 22.89 -18.93 14.23
C SER A 130 24.03 -18.01 14.66
N VAL A 131 24.28 -17.92 15.98
CA VAL A 131 25.40 -17.12 16.52
C VAL A 131 26.74 -17.62 16.00
N GLU A 132 26.85 -18.92 15.72
CA GLU A 132 28.06 -19.56 15.17
C GLU A 132 28.32 -19.13 13.72
N ASP A 133 27.29 -19.06 12.89
CA ASP A 133 27.37 -18.59 11.51
C ASP A 133 27.72 -17.09 11.45
N LEU A 134 27.13 -16.28 12.31
CA LEU A 134 27.48 -14.87 12.49
C LEU A 134 28.96 -14.70 12.89
N PHE A 135 29.48 -15.53 13.76
CA PHE A 135 30.88 -15.51 14.14
C PHE A 135 31.80 -15.80 12.94
N ILE A 136 31.45 -16.79 12.11
CA ILE A 136 32.23 -17.14 10.91
C ILE A 136 32.22 -15.98 9.89
N LEU A 137 31.09 -15.31 9.73
CA LEU A 137 30.94 -14.17 8.81
C LEU A 137 31.72 -12.94 9.29
N LEU A 138 31.61 -12.60 10.58
CA LEU A 138 32.27 -11.43 11.16
C LEU A 138 33.80 -11.60 11.27
N LYS A 139 34.28 -12.80 11.54
CA LYS A 139 35.70 -13.11 11.63
C LYS A 139 36.46 -12.87 10.33
N LYS A 140 35.78 -12.86 9.16
CA LYS A 140 36.37 -12.51 7.87
C LYS A 140 36.76 -11.04 7.77
N ASN A 141 36.01 -10.18 8.48
CA ASN A 141 36.12 -8.72 8.33
C ASN A 141 36.83 -8.06 9.51
N ILE A 142 36.75 -8.65 10.71
CA ILE A 142 37.31 -8.07 11.94
C ILE A 142 37.85 -9.20 12.83
N GLU A 143 38.93 -8.91 13.56
CA GLU A 143 39.41 -9.77 14.63
C GLU A 143 38.47 -9.68 15.85
N THR A 144 37.45 -10.54 15.90
CA THR A 144 36.48 -10.61 16.97
C THR A 144 36.50 -11.98 17.64
N THR A 145 36.18 -12.00 18.93
CA THR A 145 36.03 -13.26 19.71
C THR A 145 34.54 -13.61 19.79
N PHE A 146 34.24 -14.90 19.92
CA PHE A 146 32.87 -15.38 20.11
C PHE A 146 32.19 -14.74 21.34
N GLN A 147 32.97 -14.48 22.39
CA GLN A 147 32.48 -13.86 23.62
C GLN A 147 32.04 -12.40 23.40
N GLU A 148 32.72 -11.65 22.55
CA GLU A 148 32.35 -10.26 22.21
C GLU A 148 31.02 -10.22 21.45
N ILE A 149 30.84 -11.10 20.46
CA ILE A 149 29.57 -11.20 19.71
C ILE A 149 28.41 -11.54 20.64
N PHE A 150 28.63 -12.49 21.53
CA PHE A 150 27.63 -12.89 22.51
C PHE A 150 27.26 -11.76 23.49
N ALA A 151 28.25 -10.99 23.94
CA ALA A 151 28.04 -9.83 24.80
C ALA A 151 27.25 -8.72 24.09
N VAL A 152 27.56 -8.46 22.82
CA VAL A 152 26.81 -7.48 22.02
C VAL A 152 25.39 -7.97 21.75
N LEU A 153 25.20 -9.24 21.40
CA LEU A 153 23.87 -9.83 21.22
C LEU A 153 23.02 -9.71 22.48
N HIS A 154 23.58 -10.05 23.64
CA HIS A 154 22.89 -9.90 24.91
C HIS A 154 22.48 -8.44 25.19
N LYS A 155 23.29 -7.48 24.75
CA LYS A 155 22.96 -6.06 24.86
C LYS A 155 21.82 -5.68 23.95
N ILE A 156 21.78 -6.19 22.70
CA ILE A 156 20.68 -5.99 21.76
C ILE A 156 19.37 -6.57 22.29
N GLN A 157 19.41 -7.75 22.90
CA GLN A 157 18.24 -8.42 23.50
C GLN A 157 17.58 -7.62 24.64
N HIS A 158 18.30 -6.66 25.22
CA HIS A 158 17.80 -5.77 26.27
C HIS A 158 17.43 -4.37 25.75
N LEU A 159 17.55 -4.11 24.44
CA LEU A 159 17.03 -2.90 23.81
C LEU A 159 15.50 -2.95 23.73
N ASP A 160 14.86 -1.85 23.46
CA ASP A 160 13.42 -1.74 23.21
C ASP A 160 13.09 -2.02 21.72
N PRO A 161 12.22 -2.99 21.42
CA PRO A 161 11.42 -3.86 22.31
C PRO A 161 12.23 -5.03 22.85
N ILE A 162 12.03 -5.30 24.14
CA ILE A 162 12.78 -6.33 24.88
C ILE A 162 12.54 -7.71 24.30
N GLY A 163 13.63 -8.48 24.12
CA GLY A 163 13.61 -9.82 23.55
C GLY A 163 13.84 -9.86 22.03
N VAL A 164 14.13 -8.71 21.40
CA VAL A 164 14.58 -8.66 20.01
C VAL A 164 15.97 -9.27 19.87
N GLY A 165 16.24 -9.99 18.77
CA GLY A 165 17.49 -10.72 18.56
C GLY A 165 17.57 -12.06 19.32
N ALA A 166 16.44 -12.56 19.82
CA ALA A 166 16.37 -13.91 20.38
C ALA A 166 16.51 -14.97 19.28
N THR A 167 17.13 -16.10 19.60
CA THR A 167 17.33 -17.22 18.67
C THR A 167 16.10 -18.12 18.56
N SER A 168 15.24 -18.11 19.58
CA SER A 168 14.01 -18.91 19.63
C SER A 168 12.90 -18.16 20.39
N LEU A 169 11.64 -18.59 20.19
CA LEU A 169 10.50 -18.07 20.95
C LEU A 169 10.72 -18.23 22.47
N LYS A 170 11.22 -19.39 22.89
CA LYS A 170 11.50 -19.69 24.27
C LYS A 170 12.51 -18.71 24.87
N ASP A 171 13.58 -18.42 24.13
CA ASP A 171 14.62 -17.47 24.54
C ASP A 171 14.02 -16.05 24.69
N CYS A 172 13.25 -15.61 23.71
CA CYS A 172 12.56 -14.33 23.76
C CYS A 172 11.67 -14.17 25.00
N LEU A 173 10.82 -15.16 25.26
CA LEU A 173 9.91 -15.13 26.41
C LEU A 173 10.66 -15.19 27.75
N LEU A 174 11.78 -15.94 27.85
CA LEU A 174 12.61 -15.98 29.03
C LEU A 174 13.31 -14.63 29.30
N ILE A 175 13.78 -13.95 28.26
CA ILE A 175 14.38 -12.62 28.39
C ILE A 175 13.33 -11.62 28.90
N GLN A 176 12.15 -11.61 28.32
CA GLN A 176 11.04 -10.75 28.75
C GLN A 176 10.59 -11.05 30.16
N LEU A 177 10.43 -12.34 30.50
CA LEU A 177 10.04 -12.76 31.83
C LEU A 177 11.07 -12.30 32.90
N ASN A 178 12.36 -12.45 32.60
CA ASN A 178 13.45 -12.01 33.50
C ASN A 178 13.47 -10.47 33.65
N HIS A 179 13.07 -9.73 32.63
CA HIS A 179 13.07 -8.28 32.70
C HIS A 179 11.84 -7.71 33.42
N PHE A 180 10.63 -8.18 33.09
CA PHE A 180 9.38 -7.57 33.57
C PHE A 180 8.87 -8.18 34.88
N HIS A 181 9.17 -9.47 35.16
CA HIS A 181 8.51 -10.21 36.23
C HIS A 181 9.49 -10.93 37.20
N LYS A 182 10.76 -10.49 37.27
CA LYS A 182 11.80 -11.11 38.07
C LYS A 182 11.42 -11.26 39.58
N ASP A 183 10.73 -10.26 40.13
CA ASP A 183 10.36 -10.20 41.54
C ASP A 183 8.98 -10.82 41.85
N ASN A 184 8.33 -11.44 40.87
CA ASN A 184 7.00 -12.00 41.04
C ASN A 184 7.07 -13.39 41.70
N LYS A 185 6.16 -13.65 42.65
CA LYS A 185 6.07 -14.95 43.37
C LYS A 185 5.87 -16.16 42.43
N PHE A 186 5.27 -15.92 41.28
CA PHE A 186 4.97 -16.98 40.29
C PHE A 186 6.03 -17.08 39.17
N PHE A 187 7.15 -16.37 39.30
CA PHE A 187 8.24 -16.38 38.33
C PHE A 187 8.78 -17.78 38.03
N SER A 188 9.03 -18.61 39.06
CA SER A 188 9.55 -19.96 38.86
C SER A 188 8.56 -20.84 38.08
N ILE A 189 7.27 -20.71 38.36
CA ILE A 189 6.22 -21.49 37.69
C ILE A 189 6.08 -21.05 36.24
N ALA A 190 6.08 -19.75 35.99
CA ALA A 190 6.04 -19.17 34.62
C ALA A 190 7.28 -19.62 33.82
N LYS A 191 8.47 -19.62 34.43
CA LYS A 191 9.71 -20.11 33.82
C LYS A 191 9.62 -21.59 33.46
N ASP A 192 9.07 -22.41 34.32
CA ASP A 192 8.88 -23.85 34.09
C ASP A 192 7.85 -24.10 32.97
N MET A 193 6.83 -23.24 32.86
CA MET A 193 5.87 -23.27 31.73
C MET A 193 6.57 -22.98 30.42
N ILE A 194 7.34 -21.90 30.32
CA ILE A 194 8.06 -21.53 29.12
C ILE A 194 9.09 -22.59 28.72
N ASN A 195 9.76 -23.21 29.69
CA ASN A 195 10.73 -24.30 29.46
C ASN A 195 10.11 -25.57 28.82
N LYS A 196 8.81 -25.76 28.95
CA LYS A 196 8.06 -26.86 28.31
C LYS A 196 7.65 -26.58 26.87
N LEU A 197 7.88 -25.37 26.36
CA LEU A 197 7.72 -25.07 24.95
C LEU A 197 8.75 -25.87 24.15
N GLU A 198 8.29 -26.55 23.11
CA GLU A 198 9.16 -27.20 22.12
C GLU A 198 9.76 -26.11 21.20
N ASP A 199 11.07 -26.21 20.95
CA ASP A 199 11.81 -25.19 20.18
C ASP A 199 11.38 -25.13 18.69
N ASP A 200 10.69 -26.19 18.17
CA ASP A 200 10.26 -26.33 16.78
C ASP A 200 8.87 -25.74 16.46
N ILE A 201 8.21 -25.13 17.42
CA ILE A 201 6.89 -24.53 17.16
C ILE A 201 7.07 -23.29 16.28
N LYS A 202 6.77 -23.44 14.98
CA LYS A 202 6.58 -22.30 14.07
C LYS A 202 5.56 -21.36 14.70
N VAL A 203 6.03 -20.19 15.11
CA VAL A 203 5.29 -19.21 15.91
C VAL A 203 4.07 -18.72 15.15
N SER A 204 2.95 -19.43 15.25
CA SER A 204 1.64 -18.87 14.96
C SER A 204 1.01 -18.39 16.26
N MET A 205 0.39 -17.22 16.27
CA MET A 205 -0.35 -16.69 17.43
C MET A 205 -1.35 -17.71 17.98
N LEU A 206 -2.01 -18.47 17.09
CA LEU A 206 -2.96 -19.54 17.44
C LEU A 206 -2.33 -20.69 18.24
N SER A 207 -1.09 -21.06 17.91
CA SER A 207 -0.36 -22.13 18.64
C SER A 207 0.08 -21.66 20.03
N TYR A 208 0.45 -20.39 20.18
CA TYR A 208 0.81 -19.80 21.46
C TYR A 208 -0.40 -19.69 22.39
N ASP A 209 -1.53 -19.19 21.89
CA ASP A 209 -2.77 -19.07 22.67
C ASP A 209 -3.31 -20.43 23.12
N SER A 210 -3.25 -21.47 22.29
CA SER A 210 -3.64 -22.82 22.66
C SER A 210 -2.69 -23.42 23.71
N PHE A 211 -1.37 -23.25 23.55
CA PHE A 211 -0.39 -23.67 24.54
C PHE A 211 -0.65 -23.05 25.90
N VAL A 212 -0.87 -21.73 25.95
CA VAL A 212 -1.16 -21.02 27.20
C VAL A 212 -2.51 -21.47 27.81
N SER A 213 -3.49 -21.90 26.98
CA SER A 213 -4.79 -22.39 27.48
C SER A 213 -4.73 -23.76 28.14
N ASP A 214 -3.78 -24.63 27.77
CA ASP A 214 -3.65 -25.99 28.31
C ASP A 214 -3.19 -26.05 29.78
N PHE A 215 -2.70 -24.93 30.33
CA PHE A 215 -2.25 -24.85 31.72
C PHE A 215 -3.37 -24.38 32.67
N GLU A 216 -4.28 -25.28 33.05
CA GLU A 216 -5.43 -24.95 33.92
C GLU A 216 -5.09 -24.68 35.39
N LYS A 217 -3.94 -25.15 35.89
CA LYS A 217 -3.67 -25.22 37.34
C LYS A 217 -3.21 -23.91 37.99
N ASN A 218 -2.69 -22.90 37.24
CA ASN A 218 -2.16 -21.67 37.82
C ASN A 218 -2.56 -20.44 36.99
N HIS A 219 -3.73 -19.90 37.28
CA HIS A 219 -4.27 -18.73 36.55
C HIS A 219 -3.35 -17.50 36.55
N GLU A 220 -2.62 -17.25 37.65
CA GLU A 220 -1.74 -16.09 37.77
C GLU A 220 -0.47 -16.24 36.93
N ALA A 221 0.20 -17.41 36.97
CA ALA A 221 1.34 -17.68 36.10
C ALA A 221 0.97 -17.64 34.60
N ARG A 222 -0.24 -18.14 34.25
CA ARG A 222 -0.79 -18.06 32.91
C ARG A 222 -1.00 -16.62 32.47
N ASN A 223 -1.52 -15.76 33.33
CA ASN A 223 -1.72 -14.34 33.01
C ASN A 223 -0.39 -13.62 32.77
N ILE A 224 0.67 -13.98 33.53
CA ILE A 224 2.02 -13.48 33.33
C ILE A 224 2.52 -13.88 31.93
N VAL A 225 2.43 -15.17 31.57
CA VAL A 225 2.89 -15.65 30.27
C VAL A 225 2.07 -14.99 29.12
N LYS A 226 0.76 -14.81 29.30
CA LYS A 226 -0.10 -14.09 28.33
C LYS A 226 0.28 -12.63 28.13
N SER A 227 0.82 -11.98 29.14
CA SER A 227 1.24 -10.58 29.05
C SER A 227 2.56 -10.38 28.29
N LEU A 228 3.32 -11.47 28.05
CA LEU A 228 4.54 -11.42 27.26
C LEU A 228 4.22 -11.39 25.76
N ASN A 229 5.06 -10.69 25.00
CA ASN A 229 4.88 -10.58 23.56
C ASN A 229 5.70 -11.65 22.81
N PRO A 230 5.05 -12.61 22.13
CA PRO A 230 5.74 -13.64 21.37
C PRO A 230 6.48 -13.12 20.13
N LYS A 231 6.13 -11.92 19.63
CA LYS A 231 6.73 -11.27 18.46
C LYS A 231 7.03 -9.81 18.75
N PRO A 232 8.17 -9.52 19.41
CA PRO A 232 8.47 -8.16 19.88
C PRO A 232 8.62 -7.16 18.72
N GLY A 233 9.08 -7.59 17.54
CA GLY A 233 9.25 -6.72 16.37
C GLY A 233 7.95 -6.12 15.86
N ASN A 234 6.81 -6.80 16.00
CA ASN A 234 5.52 -6.34 15.48
C ASN A 234 5.03 -5.05 16.13
N ILE A 235 5.49 -4.72 17.35
CA ILE A 235 5.09 -3.47 18.01
C ILE A 235 5.46 -2.25 17.15
N ILE A 236 6.58 -2.34 16.42
CA ILE A 236 7.08 -1.26 15.57
C ILE A 236 6.66 -1.47 14.11
N SER A 237 6.70 -2.72 13.61
CA SER A 237 6.39 -3.06 12.22
C SER A 237 4.91 -2.89 11.86
N ASP A 238 3.97 -3.12 12.79
CA ASP A 238 2.54 -2.91 12.56
C ASP A 238 2.19 -1.47 12.19
N SER A 239 3.04 -0.50 12.53
CA SER A 239 2.90 0.88 12.11
C SER A 239 3.27 1.11 10.64
N LEU A 240 4.00 0.18 9.99
CA LEU A 240 4.53 0.34 8.63
C LEU A 240 3.56 -0.13 7.53
N HIS A 241 2.59 -0.98 7.83
CA HIS A 241 1.72 -1.59 6.82
C HIS A 241 0.39 -0.87 6.61
N GLN A 242 0.26 0.39 6.98
CA GLN A 242 -0.85 1.19 6.50
C GLN A 242 -0.61 1.55 5.03
N GLU A 243 -0.93 0.64 4.13
CA GLU A 243 -1.02 0.95 2.71
C GLU A 243 -2.07 2.06 2.51
N HIS A 244 -1.61 3.27 2.29
CA HIS A 244 -2.48 4.38 1.95
C HIS A 244 -3.01 4.20 0.54
N ILE A 245 -4.25 3.73 0.44
CA ILE A 245 -4.94 3.60 -0.85
C ILE A 245 -5.42 4.98 -1.29
N THR A 246 -4.84 5.50 -2.36
CA THR A 246 -5.32 6.72 -3.00
C THR A 246 -6.58 6.41 -3.83
N PRO A 247 -7.75 7.02 -3.52
CA PRO A 247 -8.99 6.71 -4.22
C PRO A 247 -9.01 7.36 -5.61
N ASP A 248 -9.47 6.61 -6.63
CA ASP A 248 -9.68 7.11 -8.00
C ASP A 248 -10.84 8.10 -8.10
N ILE A 249 -11.85 7.94 -7.25
CA ILE A 249 -13.11 8.68 -7.27
C ILE A 249 -13.43 9.19 -5.88
N ILE A 250 -13.97 10.39 -5.81
CA ILE A 250 -14.42 11.03 -4.57
C ILE A 250 -15.92 11.30 -4.66
N VAL A 251 -16.66 10.87 -3.63
CA VAL A 251 -18.09 11.11 -3.50
C VAL A 251 -18.31 12.04 -2.31
N VAL A 252 -18.77 13.24 -2.60
CA VAL A 252 -19.02 14.29 -1.58
C VAL A 252 -20.47 14.76 -1.66
N LYS A 253 -20.99 15.25 -0.54
CA LYS A 253 -22.31 15.86 -0.48
C LYS A 253 -22.16 17.37 -0.60
N ARG A 254 -22.66 17.96 -1.71
CA ARG A 254 -22.71 19.43 -1.93
C ARG A 254 -24.18 19.82 -2.11
N ASP A 255 -24.63 20.87 -1.44
CA ASP A 255 -26.02 21.40 -1.55
C ASP A 255 -27.11 20.33 -1.49
N ALA A 256 -27.01 19.42 -0.50
CA ALA A 256 -27.91 18.28 -0.30
C ALA A 256 -27.91 17.23 -1.43
N LYS A 257 -27.08 17.37 -2.47
CA LYS A 257 -26.92 16.39 -3.54
C LYS A 257 -25.59 15.65 -3.42
N TRP A 258 -25.60 14.38 -3.80
CA TRP A 258 -24.36 13.60 -3.92
C TRP A 258 -23.68 13.89 -5.25
N VAL A 259 -22.44 14.33 -5.19
CA VAL A 259 -21.61 14.65 -6.36
C VAL A 259 -20.47 13.64 -6.43
N VAL A 260 -20.26 13.06 -7.62
CA VAL A 260 -19.22 12.09 -7.91
C VAL A 260 -18.20 12.74 -8.82
N GLU A 261 -16.97 12.87 -8.37
CA GLU A 261 -15.86 13.50 -9.09
C GLU A 261 -14.66 12.54 -9.17
N LEU A 262 -13.85 12.68 -10.22
CA LEU A 262 -12.56 11.99 -10.30
C LEU A 262 -11.56 12.71 -9.39
N ASN A 263 -10.68 11.95 -8.77
CA ASN A 263 -9.61 12.51 -7.96
C ASN A 263 -8.59 13.25 -8.87
N PRO A 264 -8.42 14.56 -8.73
CA PRO A 264 -7.49 15.32 -9.55
C PRO A 264 -6.03 14.93 -9.34
N SER A 265 -5.67 14.40 -8.16
CA SER A 265 -4.29 14.01 -7.84
C SER A 265 -3.81 12.79 -8.63
N ILE A 266 -4.73 11.92 -9.07
CA ILE A 266 -4.40 10.70 -9.83
C ILE A 266 -4.46 10.95 -11.34
N ASN A 267 -5.12 12.01 -11.78
CA ASN A 267 -5.38 12.27 -13.18
C ASN A 267 -4.31 13.23 -13.75
N PRO A 268 -3.21 12.71 -14.33
CA PRO A 268 -2.15 13.54 -14.85
C PRO A 268 -2.68 14.35 -16.04
N ARG A 269 -2.37 15.63 -16.04
CA ARG A 269 -2.71 16.55 -17.14
C ARG A 269 -1.63 16.46 -18.20
N ILE A 270 -1.90 15.65 -19.24
CA ILE A 270 -1.00 15.46 -20.36
C ILE A 270 -1.52 16.26 -21.54
N ARG A 271 -0.62 16.95 -22.23
CA ARG A 271 -0.94 17.70 -23.46
C ARG A 271 0.03 17.36 -24.58
N ILE A 272 -0.35 17.76 -25.79
CA ILE A 272 0.53 17.69 -26.96
C ILE A 272 1.35 18.97 -27.00
N ASN A 273 2.67 18.82 -27.07
CA ASN A 273 3.58 19.95 -27.18
C ASN A 273 3.34 20.69 -28.50
N LYS A 274 2.99 21.98 -28.39
CA LYS A 274 2.66 22.84 -29.53
C LYS A 274 3.88 23.16 -30.41
N ALA A 275 5.07 23.32 -29.79
CA ALA A 275 6.32 23.62 -30.50
C ALA A 275 6.69 22.55 -31.53
N TYR A 276 6.54 21.26 -31.15
CA TYR A 276 6.75 20.17 -32.09
C TYR A 276 5.74 20.11 -33.23
N LYS A 277 4.50 20.61 -33.02
CA LYS A 277 3.48 20.69 -34.08
C LYS A 277 3.85 21.74 -35.12
N GLU A 278 4.43 22.86 -34.69
CA GLU A 278 4.90 23.94 -35.61
C GLU A 278 6.14 23.51 -36.40
N LEU A 279 7.04 22.75 -35.79
CA LEU A 279 8.19 22.16 -36.46
C LEU A 279 7.80 21.24 -37.64
N MET A 280 6.62 20.60 -37.59
CA MET A 280 6.11 19.73 -38.63
C MET A 280 5.97 20.47 -40.00
N GLU A 281 5.70 21.77 -39.98
CA GLU A 281 5.53 22.58 -41.19
C GLU A 281 6.88 22.93 -41.84
N THR A 282 8.00 22.84 -41.07
CA THR A 282 9.34 23.18 -41.55
C THR A 282 10.13 21.99 -42.11
N ILE A 283 9.67 20.76 -41.86
CA ILE A 283 10.37 19.53 -42.30
C ILE A 283 10.18 19.30 -43.78
N LYS A 284 11.31 19.27 -44.56
CA LYS A 284 11.32 19.04 -45.98
C LYS A 284 11.45 17.58 -46.40
N ASN A 285 12.03 16.73 -45.56
CA ASN A 285 12.24 15.29 -45.80
C ASN A 285 10.92 14.53 -45.70
N LYS A 286 10.64 13.63 -46.65
CA LYS A 286 9.41 12.81 -46.64
C LYS A 286 9.39 11.79 -45.51
N ASP A 287 10.50 11.14 -45.25
CA ASP A 287 10.64 10.08 -44.22
C ASP A 287 10.48 10.64 -42.79
N ASP A 288 11.12 11.79 -42.52
CA ASP A 288 10.99 12.51 -41.25
C ASP A 288 9.55 13.00 -41.02
N LYS A 289 8.90 13.46 -42.11
CA LYS A 289 7.50 13.92 -42.05
C LYS A 289 6.52 12.77 -41.74
N GLU A 290 6.78 11.58 -42.27
CA GLU A 290 5.97 10.39 -42.00
C GLU A 290 6.17 9.93 -40.55
N TYR A 291 7.41 9.89 -40.05
CA TYR A 291 7.73 9.60 -38.67
C TYR A 291 7.02 10.53 -37.67
N VAL A 292 7.14 11.84 -37.89
CA VAL A 292 6.48 12.85 -37.06
C VAL A 292 4.97 12.72 -37.08
N LYS A 293 4.39 12.48 -38.27
CA LYS A 293 2.94 12.26 -38.42
C LYS A 293 2.44 11.03 -37.65
N ASN A 294 3.19 9.93 -37.69
CA ASN A 294 2.84 8.70 -36.99
C ASN A 294 2.90 8.91 -35.49
N ASN A 295 3.97 9.50 -34.95
CA ASN A 295 4.09 9.80 -33.51
C ASN A 295 3.02 10.77 -33.00
N LEU A 296 2.69 11.79 -33.78
CA LEU A 296 1.61 12.72 -33.44
C LEU A 296 0.23 12.01 -33.44
N GLN A 297 0.00 11.09 -34.37
CA GLN A 297 -1.22 10.30 -34.42
C GLN A 297 -1.32 9.35 -33.23
N GLU A 298 -0.20 8.74 -32.82
CA GLU A 298 -0.10 7.88 -31.65
C GLU A 298 -0.36 8.66 -30.35
N ALA A 299 0.27 9.85 -30.21
CA ALA A 299 0.03 10.76 -29.09
C ALA A 299 -1.45 11.17 -28.96
N LYS A 300 -2.09 11.56 -30.07
CA LYS A 300 -3.51 11.89 -30.08
C LYS A 300 -4.39 10.72 -29.69
N PHE A 301 -4.05 9.52 -30.17
CA PHE A 301 -4.81 8.32 -29.85
C PHE A 301 -4.68 7.98 -28.35
N PHE A 302 -3.47 8.07 -27.79
CA PHE A 302 -3.21 7.82 -26.38
C PHE A 302 -4.01 8.77 -25.48
N LEU A 303 -3.98 10.08 -25.76
CA LEU A 303 -4.77 11.07 -25.03
C LEU A 303 -6.28 10.82 -25.12
N LYS A 304 -6.76 10.42 -26.31
CA LYS A 304 -8.17 10.06 -26.48
C LYS A 304 -8.54 8.82 -25.68
N ALA A 305 -7.66 7.81 -25.63
CA ALA A 305 -7.88 6.60 -24.87
C ALA A 305 -7.92 6.89 -23.36
N LEU A 306 -7.02 7.72 -22.82
CA LEU A 306 -7.03 8.19 -21.43
C LEU A 306 -8.31 8.94 -21.09
N ASN A 307 -8.74 9.87 -21.94
CA ASN A 307 -9.97 10.63 -21.71
C ASN A 307 -11.20 9.71 -21.73
N ASN A 308 -11.26 8.78 -22.67
CA ASN A 308 -12.34 7.78 -22.73
C ASN A 308 -12.38 6.91 -21.47
N ARG A 309 -11.20 6.49 -20.96
CA ARG A 309 -11.09 5.78 -19.68
C ARG A 309 -11.73 6.57 -18.55
N ASN A 310 -11.33 7.83 -18.39
CA ASN A 310 -11.81 8.70 -17.33
C ASN A 310 -13.32 8.95 -17.40
N ILE A 311 -13.83 9.21 -18.60
CA ILE A 311 -15.27 9.38 -18.86
C ILE A 311 -16.04 8.09 -18.51
N THR A 312 -15.50 6.92 -18.87
CA THR A 312 -16.16 5.64 -18.62
C THR A 312 -16.21 5.34 -17.11
N ILE A 313 -15.09 5.52 -16.40
CA ILE A 313 -15.03 5.34 -14.94
C ILE A 313 -16.01 6.29 -14.24
N LEU A 314 -16.02 7.57 -14.61
CA LEU A 314 -16.91 8.56 -14.03
C LEU A 314 -18.39 8.26 -14.29
N LYS A 315 -18.76 7.85 -15.51
CA LYS A 315 -20.14 7.45 -15.84
C LYS A 315 -20.57 6.23 -15.03
N THR A 316 -19.72 5.22 -14.95
CA THR A 316 -19.98 4.00 -14.17
C THR A 316 -20.20 4.34 -12.69
N ALA A 317 -19.30 5.13 -12.09
CA ALA A 317 -19.43 5.55 -10.71
C ALA A 317 -20.70 6.37 -10.45
N LYS A 318 -21.03 7.33 -11.31
CA LYS A 318 -22.26 8.13 -11.19
C LYS A 318 -23.50 7.26 -11.14
N LEU A 319 -23.60 6.26 -12.01
CA LEU A 319 -24.76 5.34 -12.02
C LEU A 319 -24.80 4.44 -10.79
N ILE A 320 -23.63 3.90 -10.35
CA ILE A 320 -23.56 3.12 -9.14
C ILE A 320 -24.11 3.94 -7.97
N PHE A 321 -23.61 5.16 -7.76
CA PHE A 321 -24.02 5.97 -6.61
C PHE A 321 -25.42 6.58 -6.74
N GLN A 322 -25.93 6.76 -7.94
CA GLN A 322 -27.36 7.08 -8.15
C GLN A 322 -28.29 5.95 -7.66
N LYS A 323 -27.88 4.68 -7.86
CA LYS A 323 -28.64 3.52 -7.39
C LYS A 323 -28.40 3.24 -5.89
N GLN A 324 -27.23 3.61 -5.37
CA GLN A 324 -26.77 3.36 -3.98
C GLN A 324 -26.87 4.58 -3.05
N VAL A 325 -27.82 5.50 -3.31
CA VAL A 325 -28.01 6.69 -2.45
C VAL A 325 -28.35 6.30 -1.00
N GLU A 326 -29.10 5.23 -0.82
CA GLU A 326 -29.47 4.74 0.52
C GLU A 326 -28.25 4.22 1.29
N PHE A 327 -27.31 3.57 0.62
CA PHE A 327 -26.02 3.20 1.19
C PHE A 327 -25.24 4.43 1.69
N LEU A 328 -25.17 5.49 0.92
CA LEU A 328 -24.47 6.72 1.32
C LEU A 328 -25.09 7.35 2.58
N ASN A 329 -26.41 7.22 2.77
CA ASN A 329 -27.11 7.79 3.93
C ASN A 329 -27.08 6.85 5.15
N GLN A 330 -27.36 5.56 4.99
CA GLN A 330 -27.58 4.59 6.07
C GLN A 330 -26.45 3.55 6.24
N GLY A 331 -25.54 3.41 5.24
CA GLY A 331 -24.46 2.44 5.24
C GLY A 331 -24.84 1.06 4.68
N ASP A 332 -24.03 0.06 5.00
CA ASP A 332 -24.09 -1.29 4.41
C ASP A 332 -25.46 -1.97 4.55
N VAL A 333 -26.19 -1.66 5.61
CA VAL A 333 -27.53 -2.22 5.87
C VAL A 333 -28.53 -1.85 4.78
N ALA A 334 -28.37 -0.67 4.17
CA ALA A 334 -29.27 -0.15 3.15
C ALA A 334 -28.73 -0.34 1.72
N MET A 335 -27.73 -1.22 1.54
CA MET A 335 -27.18 -1.51 0.23
C MET A 335 -28.21 -2.23 -0.66
N LYS A 336 -28.44 -1.68 -1.84
CA LYS A 336 -29.31 -2.29 -2.86
C LYS A 336 -28.52 -3.29 -3.71
N PRO A 337 -29.11 -4.43 -4.11
CA PRO A 337 -28.48 -5.34 -5.04
C PRO A 337 -28.27 -4.66 -6.40
N LEU A 338 -27.11 -4.89 -7.01
CA LEU A 338 -26.73 -4.30 -8.28
C LEU A 338 -25.91 -5.27 -9.10
N SER A 339 -26.32 -5.54 -10.34
CA SER A 339 -25.57 -6.40 -11.26
C SER A 339 -24.72 -5.59 -12.25
N LEU A 340 -23.60 -6.17 -12.68
CA LEU A 340 -22.77 -5.57 -13.75
C LEU A 340 -23.57 -5.38 -15.03
N LYS A 341 -24.51 -6.29 -15.31
CA LYS A 341 -25.36 -6.29 -16.50
C LYS A 341 -26.30 -5.09 -16.54
N ASP A 342 -26.87 -4.69 -15.41
CA ASP A 342 -27.79 -3.54 -15.32
C ASP A 342 -27.08 -2.23 -15.64
N ILE A 343 -25.85 -2.05 -15.11
CA ILE A 343 -25.02 -0.89 -15.40
C ILE A 343 -24.56 -0.90 -16.87
N ALA A 344 -24.18 -2.07 -17.39
CA ALA A 344 -23.75 -2.22 -18.77
C ALA A 344 -24.83 -1.83 -19.78
N GLN A 345 -26.06 -2.25 -19.54
CA GLN A 345 -27.23 -1.89 -20.37
C GLN A 345 -27.50 -0.38 -20.34
N GLU A 346 -27.44 0.23 -19.15
CA GLU A 346 -27.74 1.67 -19.00
C GLU A 346 -26.68 2.56 -19.64
N ILE A 347 -25.39 2.18 -19.55
CA ILE A 347 -24.27 2.90 -20.22
C ILE A 347 -24.17 2.54 -21.70
N LYS A 348 -24.85 1.49 -22.17
CA LYS A 348 -24.74 0.91 -23.53
C LYS A 348 -23.32 0.42 -23.82
N MET A 349 -22.71 -0.27 -22.87
CA MET A 349 -21.39 -0.90 -22.99
C MET A 349 -21.49 -2.39 -22.70
N HIS A 350 -20.43 -3.13 -23.08
CA HIS A 350 -20.36 -4.54 -22.74
C HIS A 350 -20.04 -4.74 -21.26
N GLU A 351 -20.59 -5.79 -20.64
CA GLU A 351 -20.39 -6.14 -19.23
C GLU A 351 -18.90 -6.27 -18.86
N SER A 352 -18.10 -6.87 -19.77
CA SER A 352 -16.66 -7.00 -19.56
C SER A 352 -15.93 -5.64 -19.45
N THR A 353 -16.45 -4.59 -20.09
CA THR A 353 -15.88 -3.24 -20.00
C THR A 353 -16.16 -2.64 -18.62
N ILE A 354 -17.36 -2.82 -18.09
CA ILE A 354 -17.73 -2.36 -16.76
C ILE A 354 -16.91 -3.12 -15.70
N SER A 355 -16.78 -4.45 -15.84
CA SER A 355 -15.95 -5.24 -14.93
C SER A 355 -14.50 -4.76 -14.89
N ARG A 356 -13.89 -4.45 -16.04
CA ARG A 356 -12.52 -3.88 -16.13
C ARG A 356 -12.41 -2.50 -15.53
N CYS A 357 -13.45 -1.67 -15.64
CA CYS A 357 -13.49 -0.33 -15.06
C CYS A 357 -13.65 -0.32 -13.53
N THR A 358 -14.19 -1.38 -12.94
CA THR A 358 -14.54 -1.44 -11.51
C THR A 358 -13.56 -2.25 -10.67
N ASN A 359 -12.79 -3.16 -11.28
CA ASN A 359 -11.75 -3.92 -10.58
C ASN A 359 -10.56 -3.01 -10.24
N ASN A 360 -10.03 -3.13 -9.03
CA ASN A 360 -8.88 -2.38 -8.51
C ASN A 360 -9.05 -0.85 -8.64
N LYS A 361 -10.29 -0.37 -8.51
CA LYS A 361 -10.62 1.06 -8.47
C LYS A 361 -11.30 1.39 -7.17
N TYR A 362 -10.79 2.40 -6.47
CA TYR A 362 -11.26 2.78 -5.15
C TYR A 362 -12.06 4.07 -5.19
N VAL A 363 -13.07 4.11 -4.36
CA VAL A 363 -13.95 5.28 -4.19
C VAL A 363 -13.92 5.71 -2.74
N GLN A 364 -13.60 6.97 -2.50
CA GLN A 364 -13.73 7.59 -1.20
C GLN A 364 -15.17 8.08 -1.01
N THR A 365 -15.80 7.62 0.05
CA THR A 365 -17.11 8.08 0.49
C THR A 365 -16.98 8.66 1.90
N PRO A 366 -17.94 9.45 2.40
CA PRO A 366 -17.93 9.93 3.79
C PRO A 366 -17.96 8.81 4.85
N ARG A 367 -18.25 7.57 4.45
CA ARG A 367 -18.26 6.39 5.32
C ARG A 367 -16.98 5.57 5.29
N GLY A 368 -16.07 5.86 4.35
CA GLY A 368 -14.82 5.14 4.16
C GLY A 368 -14.49 4.95 2.69
N THR A 369 -13.34 4.33 2.45
CA THR A 369 -12.85 3.99 1.11
C THR A 369 -13.26 2.56 0.77
N TYR A 370 -13.92 2.38 -0.38
CA TYR A 370 -14.42 1.09 -0.87
C TYR A 370 -13.92 0.83 -2.28
N GLU A 371 -13.68 -0.43 -2.62
CA GLU A 371 -13.50 -0.83 -4.01
C GLU A 371 -14.82 -0.71 -4.77
N MET A 372 -14.81 -0.23 -6.03
CA MET A 372 -16.04 -0.12 -6.84
C MET A 372 -16.74 -1.47 -7.03
N LYS A 373 -15.98 -2.56 -7.03
CA LYS A 373 -16.52 -3.92 -7.12
C LYS A 373 -17.41 -4.28 -5.92
N TYR A 374 -17.19 -3.71 -4.75
CA TYR A 374 -17.96 -3.95 -3.53
C TYR A 374 -19.46 -3.68 -3.70
N PHE A 375 -19.82 -2.72 -4.56
CA PHE A 375 -21.22 -2.35 -4.80
C PHE A 375 -21.99 -3.33 -5.69
N PHE A 376 -21.30 -4.27 -6.33
CA PHE A 376 -21.94 -5.33 -7.11
C PHE A 376 -22.14 -6.56 -6.22
N SER A 377 -23.35 -6.72 -5.75
CA SER A 377 -23.74 -7.82 -4.88
C SER A 377 -24.89 -8.62 -5.48
N SER A 378 -24.90 -9.92 -5.21
CA SER A 378 -25.97 -10.81 -5.63
C SER A 378 -27.27 -10.48 -4.93
N GLU A 379 -28.36 -10.66 -5.67
CA GLU A 379 -29.74 -10.55 -5.17
C GLU A 379 -30.11 -11.80 -4.39
N ILE A 380 -30.73 -11.60 -3.23
CA ILE A 380 -31.38 -12.66 -2.45
C ILE A 380 -32.85 -12.27 -2.32
N SER A 381 -33.74 -13.12 -2.85
CA SER A 381 -35.18 -12.93 -2.72
C SER A 381 -35.65 -13.31 -1.31
N THR A 382 -36.37 -12.41 -0.64
CA THR A 382 -37.02 -12.69 0.62
C THR A 382 -38.45 -13.22 0.37
N GLU A 383 -39.02 -13.93 1.34
CA GLU A 383 -40.41 -14.47 1.28
C GLU A 383 -41.46 -13.38 0.98
N HIS A 384 -41.15 -12.12 1.27
CA HIS A 384 -42.04 -10.96 1.00
C HIS A 384 -41.75 -10.26 -0.34
N GLY A 385 -41.00 -10.89 -1.26
CA GLY A 385 -40.72 -10.37 -2.60
C GLY A 385 -39.79 -9.15 -2.67
N LYS A 386 -39.16 -8.74 -1.56
CA LYS A 386 -38.13 -7.70 -1.57
C LYS A 386 -36.78 -8.32 -1.91
N MET A 387 -36.09 -7.72 -2.85
CA MET A 387 -34.70 -8.07 -3.21
C MET A 387 -33.74 -7.36 -2.26
N ILE A 388 -32.95 -8.12 -1.52
CA ILE A 388 -31.97 -7.59 -0.57
C ILE A 388 -30.57 -8.04 -1.03
N SER A 389 -29.59 -7.15 -0.86
CA SER A 389 -28.18 -7.43 -1.14
C SER A 389 -27.61 -8.43 -0.13
N SER A 390 -26.82 -9.38 -0.60
CA SER A 390 -26.09 -10.32 0.26
C SER A 390 -25.17 -9.60 1.27
N THR A 391 -24.63 -8.47 0.91
CA THR A 391 -23.78 -7.62 1.77
C THR A 391 -24.60 -6.97 2.89
N ALA A 392 -25.82 -6.50 2.59
CA ALA A 392 -26.73 -5.94 3.60
C ALA A 392 -27.12 -6.99 4.65
N ILE A 393 -27.41 -8.22 4.23
CA ILE A 393 -27.74 -9.31 5.16
C ILE A 393 -26.55 -9.62 6.07
N LYS A 394 -25.33 -9.71 5.53
CA LYS A 394 -24.11 -9.92 6.33
C LYS A 394 -23.93 -8.82 7.38
N SER A 395 -24.12 -7.55 7.00
CA SER A 395 -23.99 -6.42 7.92
C SER A 395 -25.07 -6.41 9.01
N MET A 396 -26.30 -6.84 8.70
CA MET A 396 -27.36 -7.01 9.69
C MET A 396 -27.02 -8.11 10.70
N ILE A 397 -26.53 -9.27 10.23
CA ILE A 397 -26.12 -10.38 11.09
C ILE A 397 -24.97 -9.94 12.01
N SER A 398 -23.95 -9.27 11.47
CA SER A 398 -22.83 -8.74 12.25
C SER A 398 -23.30 -7.77 13.34
N LYS A 399 -24.25 -6.90 13.05
CA LYS A 399 -24.84 -6.00 14.06
C LYS A 399 -25.63 -6.72 15.14
N ILE A 400 -26.34 -7.78 14.82
CA ILE A 400 -27.08 -8.59 15.82
C ILE A 400 -26.07 -9.24 16.76
N ILE A 401 -25.01 -9.87 16.20
CA ILE A 401 -23.97 -10.53 17.01
C ILE A 401 -23.21 -9.52 17.90
N SER A 402 -22.96 -8.30 17.41
CA SER A 402 -22.28 -7.27 18.20
C SER A 402 -23.15 -6.65 19.29
N ASN A 403 -24.47 -6.82 19.23
CA ASN A 403 -25.43 -6.34 20.24
C ASN A 403 -25.80 -7.42 21.29
N GLU A 404 -25.42 -8.69 21.06
CA GLU A 404 -25.48 -9.77 22.03
C GLU A 404 -24.20 -9.79 22.90
#